data_62554533ad5fc5b8014d631855f0ed9f
#
_entry.id   62554533ad5fc5b8014d631855f0ed9f
#
_cell.length_a   1.000
_cell.length_b   1.000
_cell.length_c   1.000
_cell.angle_alpha   90.00
_cell.angle_beta   90.00
_cell.angle_gamma   90.00
#
_symmetry.space_group_name_H-M   'P 1'
#
loop_
_entity.id
_entity.type
_entity.pdbx_description
1 polymer ?
#
loop_
_entity_poly.entity_id
_entity_poly.type
_entity_poly.pdbx_seq_one_letter_code
_entity_poly.pdbx_strand_id
1 'polypeptide(L)'
;VDLSQATRWPTQAVFNYGIYVLFLKDVKCGDIRYGRQLYDYQEGTIVSFSPGQIAGVNMPSGVRPAAHGLLFHPDLIRGTALGQEMRNYTFFSYESNEALHLSEEERQTIMDCLGKIQAELEHSIDKHSRRLITANIGVLLDYCLRFYDRQFVTRNQQNNDIIARFERLLDEYFDGPLPQQEGLPSVKYFADKVFLSPNYFGDMIRKQTGKTAS
;
A
#
# COMPACT_ATOMS: atom_id res chain seq x y z
N VAL A 1 9.60 11.41 -8.33
CA VAL A 1 10.14 10.84 -9.58
C VAL A 1 9.00 10.61 -10.56
N ASP A 2 9.15 11.13 -11.77
CA ASP A 2 8.24 10.85 -12.89
C ASP A 2 8.83 9.72 -13.74
N LEU A 3 8.21 8.56 -13.74
CA LEU A 3 8.71 7.40 -14.48
C LEU A 3 8.48 7.51 -15.99
N SER A 4 7.61 8.40 -16.47
CA SER A 4 7.41 8.65 -17.89
C SER A 4 8.68 9.22 -18.55
N GLN A 5 9.54 9.87 -17.76
CA GLN A 5 10.82 10.45 -18.18
C GLN A 5 11.97 9.42 -18.20
N ALA A 6 11.72 8.20 -17.73
CA ALA A 6 12.76 7.16 -17.70
C ALA A 6 13.12 6.72 -19.12
N THR A 7 14.42 6.82 -19.48
CA THR A 7 14.93 6.44 -20.80
C THR A 7 15.14 4.93 -20.94
N ARG A 8 15.28 4.21 -19.83
CA ARG A 8 15.46 2.75 -19.77
C ARG A 8 14.61 2.18 -18.66
N TRP A 9 13.87 1.13 -18.96
CA TRP A 9 13.07 0.38 -18.01
C TRP A 9 13.30 -1.11 -18.20
N PRO A 10 13.60 -1.87 -17.12
CA PRO A 10 13.74 -3.31 -17.23
C PRO A 10 12.38 -3.95 -17.47
N THR A 11 12.31 -4.89 -18.40
CA THR A 11 11.09 -5.68 -18.64
C THR A 11 10.78 -6.64 -17.51
N GLN A 12 11.82 -7.10 -16.82
CA GLN A 12 11.72 -7.89 -15.60
C GLN A 12 12.74 -7.35 -14.61
N ALA A 13 12.30 -7.02 -13.41
CA ALA A 13 13.18 -6.61 -12.32
C ALA A 13 12.61 -7.05 -10.99
N VAL A 14 13.51 -7.49 -10.12
CA VAL A 14 13.22 -7.73 -8.70
C VAL A 14 13.94 -6.64 -7.93
N PHE A 15 13.19 -5.90 -7.13
CA PHE A 15 13.71 -4.80 -6.34
C PHE A 15 13.63 -5.16 -4.85
N ASN A 16 14.71 -4.92 -4.15
CA ASN A 16 14.75 -4.93 -2.70
C ASN A 16 15.48 -3.66 -2.26
N TYR A 17 14.73 -2.63 -1.97
CA TYR A 17 15.29 -1.34 -1.57
C TYR A 17 15.12 -1.11 -0.07
N GLY A 18 16.15 -0.52 0.55
CA GLY A 18 16.08 -0.02 1.93
C GLY A 18 15.31 1.28 2.08
N ILE A 19 14.33 1.55 1.22
CA ILE A 19 13.58 2.80 1.14
C ILE A 19 12.07 2.52 1.13
N TYR A 20 11.29 3.51 1.58
CA TYR A 20 9.85 3.57 1.34
C TYR A 20 9.59 4.00 -0.09
N VAL A 21 8.64 3.34 -0.73
CA VAL A 21 8.24 3.61 -2.10
C VAL A 21 6.72 3.73 -2.17
N LEU A 22 6.24 4.75 -2.88
CA LEU A 22 4.83 4.92 -3.22
C LEU A 22 4.75 5.32 -4.69
N PHE A 23 4.04 4.53 -5.49
CA PHE A 23 3.79 4.83 -6.90
C PHE A 23 2.32 5.09 -7.14
N LEU A 24 2.02 6.27 -7.68
CA LEU A 24 0.75 6.58 -8.31
C LEU A 24 0.86 6.27 -9.80
N LYS A 25 0.06 5.35 -10.28
CA LYS A 25 0.01 4.94 -11.69
C LYS A 25 -1.02 5.76 -12.46
N ASP A 26 -0.60 6.28 -13.61
CA ASP A 26 -1.39 7.14 -14.49
C ASP A 26 -1.98 6.42 -15.70
N VAL A 27 -1.51 5.20 -16.02
CA VAL A 27 -1.91 4.46 -17.23
C VAL A 27 -2.02 2.99 -16.92
N LYS A 28 -2.83 2.26 -17.69
CA LYS A 28 -2.78 0.80 -17.75
C LYS A 28 -1.41 0.35 -18.26
N CYS A 29 -0.44 0.27 -17.38
CA CYS A 29 0.89 -0.21 -17.71
C CYS A 29 1.09 -1.61 -17.13
N GLY A 30 0.68 -2.63 -17.89
CA GLY A 30 0.96 -4.04 -17.61
C GLY A 30 0.57 -4.53 -16.21
N ASP A 31 0.56 -5.84 -16.06
CA ASP A 31 0.30 -6.46 -14.77
C ASP A 31 1.55 -6.44 -13.89
N ILE A 32 1.45 -5.97 -12.65
CA ILE A 32 2.46 -6.28 -11.65
C ILE A 32 2.10 -7.64 -11.04
N ARG A 33 2.98 -8.61 -11.22
CA ARG A 33 2.85 -9.89 -10.56
C ARG A 33 3.38 -9.80 -9.14
N TYR A 34 2.50 -10.13 -8.19
CA TYR A 34 2.89 -10.45 -6.83
C TYR A 34 2.50 -11.91 -6.55
N GLY A 35 3.49 -12.77 -6.38
CA GLY A 35 3.25 -14.20 -6.20
C GLY A 35 2.53 -14.81 -7.41
N ARG A 36 1.38 -15.47 -7.19
CA ARG A 36 0.59 -16.20 -8.21
C ARG A 36 -0.58 -15.41 -8.81
N GLN A 37 -0.86 -14.19 -8.36
CA GLN A 37 -2.03 -13.42 -8.81
C GLN A 37 -1.64 -12.30 -9.79
N LEU A 38 -2.43 -12.16 -10.86
CA LEU A 38 -2.41 -11.07 -11.84
C LEU A 38 -3.38 -10.00 -11.36
N TYR A 39 -2.99 -8.74 -11.38
CA TYR A 39 -3.85 -7.64 -11.01
C TYR A 39 -4.06 -6.66 -12.16
N ASP A 40 -5.35 -6.35 -12.43
CA ASP A 40 -5.74 -5.31 -13.40
C ASP A 40 -5.57 -3.94 -12.76
N TYR A 41 -4.51 -3.24 -13.14
CA TYR A 41 -4.23 -1.89 -12.68
C TYR A 41 -5.00 -0.88 -13.51
N GLN A 42 -5.99 -0.27 -12.89
CA GLN A 42 -6.71 0.87 -13.48
C GLN A 42 -5.94 2.17 -13.23
N GLU A 43 -6.26 3.22 -14.00
CA GLU A 43 -5.78 4.58 -13.76
C GLU A 43 -6.09 5.02 -12.33
N GLY A 44 -5.20 5.81 -11.73
CA GLY A 44 -5.38 6.31 -10.37
C GLY A 44 -5.17 5.25 -9.27
N THR A 45 -4.26 4.30 -9.47
CA THR A 45 -3.95 3.30 -8.46
C THR A 45 -2.65 3.62 -7.74
N ILE A 46 -2.67 3.60 -6.39
CA ILE A 46 -1.46 3.70 -5.57
C ILE A 46 -1.03 2.32 -5.07
N VAL A 47 0.25 2.02 -5.27
CA VAL A 47 0.95 0.90 -4.62
C VAL A 47 2.08 1.42 -3.75
N SER A 48 2.31 0.79 -2.61
CA SER A 48 3.34 1.19 -1.65
C SER A 48 4.16 0.00 -1.19
N PHE A 49 5.43 0.24 -0.88
CA PHE A 49 6.38 -0.78 -0.42
C PHE A 49 7.18 -0.24 0.75
N SER A 50 7.35 -1.08 1.78
CA SER A 50 8.23 -0.79 2.91
C SER A 50 9.69 -1.15 2.61
N PRO A 51 10.65 -0.57 3.36
CA PRO A 51 12.06 -0.96 3.28
C PRO A 51 12.23 -2.47 3.49
N GLY A 52 13.04 -3.10 2.63
CA GLY A 52 13.34 -4.54 2.70
C GLY A 52 12.29 -5.45 2.07
N GLN A 53 11.16 -4.93 1.60
CA GLN A 53 10.17 -5.70 0.88
C GLN A 53 10.65 -6.01 -0.55
N ILE A 54 10.47 -7.26 -0.97
CA ILE A 54 10.84 -7.70 -2.32
C ILE A 54 9.66 -7.45 -3.25
N ALA A 55 9.86 -6.59 -4.23
CA ALA A 55 8.87 -6.31 -5.27
C ALA A 55 9.39 -6.76 -6.64
N GLY A 56 8.57 -7.47 -7.39
CA GLY A 56 8.85 -7.86 -8.78
C GLY A 56 8.00 -7.04 -9.76
N VAL A 57 8.62 -6.53 -10.79
CA VAL A 57 7.94 -5.89 -11.92
C VAL A 57 8.13 -6.75 -13.15
N ASN A 58 7.03 -7.09 -13.80
CA ASN A 58 7.02 -7.76 -15.09
C ASN A 58 6.24 -6.88 -16.08
N MET A 59 6.96 -6.20 -16.95
CA MET A 59 6.36 -5.30 -17.94
C MET A 59 6.46 -5.91 -19.33
N PRO A 60 5.40 -5.88 -20.12
CA PRO A 60 5.49 -6.26 -21.53
C PRO A 60 6.53 -5.40 -22.25
N SER A 61 7.27 -6.02 -23.17
CA SER A 61 8.23 -5.28 -24.00
C SER A 61 7.52 -4.17 -24.80
N GLY A 62 8.07 -2.96 -24.75
CA GLY A 62 7.52 -1.79 -25.45
C GLY A 62 6.52 -0.95 -24.64
N VAL A 63 6.10 -1.39 -23.48
CA VAL A 63 5.27 -0.58 -22.57
C VAL A 63 6.17 0.32 -21.72
N ARG A 64 5.86 1.62 -21.71
CA ARG A 64 6.53 2.58 -20.81
C ARG A 64 5.65 2.78 -19.58
N PRO A 65 6.21 2.68 -18.37
CA PRO A 65 5.45 3.01 -17.17
C PRO A 65 5.18 4.51 -17.15
N ALA A 66 3.93 4.89 -16.98
CA ALA A 66 3.56 6.25 -16.61
C ALA A 66 3.10 6.20 -15.16
N ALA A 67 3.97 6.65 -14.26
CA ALA A 67 3.69 6.69 -12.85
C ALA A 67 4.51 7.81 -12.19
N HIS A 68 3.92 8.43 -11.17
CA HIS A 68 4.61 9.34 -10.28
C HIS A 68 5.03 8.60 -9.01
N GLY A 69 6.29 8.72 -8.63
CA GLY A 69 6.83 8.01 -7.46
C GLY A 69 7.34 8.95 -6.39
N LEU A 70 6.97 8.65 -5.14
CA LEU A 70 7.64 9.15 -3.94
C LEU A 70 8.55 8.05 -3.40
N LEU A 71 9.83 8.35 -3.30
CA LEU A 71 10.85 7.44 -2.76
C LEU A 71 11.60 8.18 -1.67
N PHE A 72 11.69 7.61 -0.48
CA PHE A 72 12.45 8.22 0.62
C PHE A 72 13.10 7.19 1.54
N HIS A 73 14.29 7.53 2.01
CA HIS A 73 15.04 6.68 2.93
C HIS A 73 14.53 6.86 4.38
N PRO A 74 14.50 5.81 5.22
CA PRO A 74 14.13 5.92 6.64
C PRO A 74 14.91 6.98 7.42
N ASP A 75 16.16 7.28 7.05
CA ASP A 75 16.96 8.32 7.69
C ASP A 75 16.39 9.73 7.52
N LEU A 76 15.67 9.99 6.43
CA LEU A 76 15.01 11.28 6.23
C LEU A 76 14.01 11.59 7.35
N ILE A 77 13.27 10.57 7.78
CA ILE A 77 12.17 10.70 8.77
C ILE A 77 12.62 10.38 10.21
N ARG A 78 13.84 9.87 10.39
CA ARG A 78 14.36 9.52 11.72
C ARG A 78 14.38 10.74 12.65
N GLY A 79 13.73 10.62 13.83
CA GLY A 79 13.63 11.71 14.81
C GLY A 79 12.65 12.83 14.44
N THR A 80 11.81 12.64 13.43
CA THR A 80 10.73 13.57 13.08
C THR A 80 9.38 13.02 13.58
N ALA A 81 8.33 13.86 13.61
CA ALA A 81 6.96 13.44 13.91
C ALA A 81 6.51 12.33 12.96
N LEU A 82 6.76 12.49 11.66
CA LEU A 82 6.46 11.47 10.66
C LEU A 82 7.10 10.12 10.98
N GLY A 83 8.37 10.12 11.43
CA GLY A 83 9.06 8.88 11.80
C GLY A 83 8.40 8.14 12.97
N GLN A 84 7.77 8.85 13.91
CA GLN A 84 7.01 8.26 15.01
C GLN A 84 5.66 7.69 14.55
N GLU A 85 5.05 8.29 13.54
CA GLU A 85 3.75 7.94 13.00
C GLU A 85 3.79 6.84 11.93
N MET A 86 4.97 6.51 11.38
CA MET A 86 5.10 5.52 10.28
C MET A 86 4.44 4.17 10.56
N ARG A 87 4.38 3.76 11.83
CA ARG A 87 3.68 2.52 12.24
C ARG A 87 2.16 2.54 12.00
N ASN A 88 1.58 3.73 11.85
CA ASN A 88 0.15 3.90 11.61
C ASN A 88 -0.21 3.75 10.11
N TYR A 89 0.77 3.88 9.23
CA TYR A 89 0.59 3.71 7.78
C TYR A 89 0.76 2.24 7.39
N THR A 90 -0.19 1.41 7.84
CA THR A 90 -0.18 -0.06 7.68
C THR A 90 -0.17 -0.51 6.23
N PHE A 91 -0.64 0.34 5.31
CA PHE A 91 -0.70 0.07 3.88
C PHE A 91 0.67 -0.12 3.20
N PHE A 92 1.78 0.29 3.84
CA PHE A 92 3.11 -0.09 3.37
C PHE A 92 3.42 -1.59 3.51
N SER A 93 2.59 -2.32 4.25
CA SER A 93 2.71 -3.77 4.46
C SER A 93 1.59 -4.55 3.75
N TYR A 94 0.76 -3.88 2.94
CA TYR A 94 -0.27 -4.52 2.13
C TYR A 94 0.36 -5.17 0.90
N GLU A 95 -0.34 -6.16 0.34
CA GLU A 95 0.04 -6.75 -0.93
C GLU A 95 -0.42 -5.86 -2.10
N SER A 96 0.19 -6.05 -3.26
CA SER A 96 -0.12 -5.19 -4.41
C SER A 96 -1.55 -5.36 -4.96
N ASN A 97 -2.20 -6.51 -4.71
CA ASN A 97 -3.60 -6.74 -5.00
C ASN A 97 -4.55 -5.98 -4.04
N GLU A 98 -4.02 -5.40 -2.98
CA GLU A 98 -4.72 -4.56 -2.01
C GLU A 98 -4.44 -3.07 -2.26
N ALA A 99 -4.07 -2.72 -3.48
CA ALA A 99 -3.73 -1.37 -3.88
C ALA A 99 -4.90 -0.39 -3.65
N LEU A 100 -4.55 0.86 -3.40
CA LEU A 100 -5.52 1.94 -3.24
C LEU A 100 -6.00 2.42 -4.61
N HIS A 101 -7.31 2.39 -4.83
CA HIS A 101 -7.95 2.95 -6.02
C HIS A 101 -8.51 4.34 -5.71
N LEU A 102 -8.10 5.31 -6.51
CA LEU A 102 -8.46 6.72 -6.34
C LEU A 102 -9.57 7.14 -7.29
N SER A 103 -10.43 8.05 -6.85
CA SER A 103 -11.22 8.87 -7.76
C SER A 103 -10.32 9.92 -8.42
N GLU A 104 -10.81 10.61 -9.46
CA GLU A 104 -10.04 11.68 -10.11
C GLU A 104 -9.73 12.83 -9.15
N GLU A 105 -10.65 13.20 -8.26
CA GLU A 105 -10.45 14.24 -7.24
C GLU A 105 -9.36 13.81 -6.22
N GLU A 106 -9.40 12.55 -5.78
CA GLU A 106 -8.40 11.99 -4.87
C GLU A 106 -7.02 11.92 -5.54
N ARG A 107 -7.00 11.52 -6.81
CA ARG A 107 -5.79 11.50 -7.63
C ARG A 107 -5.15 12.90 -7.73
N GLN A 108 -5.96 13.92 -8.02
CA GLN A 108 -5.47 15.30 -8.07
C GLN A 108 -4.90 15.74 -6.72
N THR A 109 -5.56 15.40 -5.62
CA THR A 109 -5.06 15.68 -4.26
C THR A 109 -3.67 15.08 -4.02
N ILE A 110 -3.44 13.83 -4.44
CA ILE A 110 -2.13 13.18 -4.33
C ILE A 110 -1.09 13.87 -5.22
N MET A 111 -1.46 14.24 -6.46
CA MET A 111 -0.57 14.96 -7.38
C MET A 111 -0.15 16.32 -6.82
N ASP A 112 -1.08 17.06 -6.19
CA ASP A 112 -0.78 18.33 -5.55
C ASP A 112 0.20 18.16 -4.37
N CYS A 113 0.06 17.10 -3.58
CA CYS A 113 1.01 16.78 -2.51
C CYS A 113 2.40 16.45 -3.08
N LEU A 114 2.48 15.64 -4.14
CA LEU A 114 3.74 15.33 -4.83
C LEU A 114 4.38 16.58 -5.40
N GLY A 115 3.60 17.47 -5.99
CA GLY A 115 4.07 18.77 -6.51
C GLY A 115 4.69 19.66 -5.43
N LYS A 116 4.10 19.71 -4.23
CA LYS A 116 4.67 20.47 -3.09
C LYS A 116 6.00 19.89 -2.65
N ILE A 117 6.13 18.56 -2.59
CA ILE A 117 7.40 17.89 -2.24
C ILE A 117 8.45 18.20 -3.31
N GLN A 118 8.08 18.11 -4.58
CA GLN A 118 8.98 18.40 -5.69
C GLN A 118 9.45 19.86 -5.65
N ALA A 119 8.56 20.81 -5.47
CA ALA A 119 8.90 22.23 -5.38
C ALA A 119 9.90 22.51 -4.26
N GLU A 120 9.74 21.86 -3.09
CA GLU A 120 10.67 22.02 -1.98
C GLU A 120 12.06 21.43 -2.30
N LEU A 121 12.12 20.31 -3.06
CA LEU A 121 13.38 19.70 -3.49
C LEU A 121 14.12 20.52 -4.56
N GLU A 122 13.42 21.37 -5.32
CA GLU A 122 13.96 22.26 -6.32
C GLU A 122 14.50 23.58 -5.73
N HIS A 123 14.08 23.93 -4.50
CA HIS A 123 14.63 25.06 -3.78
C HIS A 123 16.04 24.77 -3.20
N SER A 124 16.77 25.83 -2.90
CA SER A 124 18.04 25.72 -2.19
C SER A 124 17.80 25.11 -0.80
N ILE A 125 18.53 24.05 -0.50
CA ILE A 125 18.41 23.34 0.77
C ILE A 125 18.83 24.25 1.92
N ASP A 126 17.96 24.41 2.92
CA ASP A 126 18.18 25.16 4.12
C ASP A 126 17.82 24.36 5.40
N LYS A 127 17.93 25.01 6.56
CA LYS A 127 17.61 24.39 7.86
C LYS A 127 16.13 23.95 8.02
N HIS A 128 15.24 24.44 7.18
CA HIS A 128 13.80 24.14 7.22
C HIS A 128 13.40 23.06 6.23
N SER A 129 14.18 22.83 5.17
CA SER A 129 13.82 21.94 4.06
C SER A 129 13.44 20.52 4.52
N ARG A 130 14.23 19.93 5.42
CA ARG A 130 13.91 18.60 5.98
C ARG A 130 12.54 18.57 6.65
N ARG A 131 12.21 19.59 7.43
CA ARG A 131 10.94 19.71 8.15
C ARG A 131 9.78 19.86 7.17
N LEU A 132 9.92 20.71 6.15
CA LEU A 132 8.90 20.96 5.14
C LEU A 132 8.66 19.72 4.28
N ILE A 133 9.72 19.04 3.83
CA ILE A 133 9.62 17.81 3.06
C ILE A 133 8.90 16.72 3.88
N THR A 134 9.32 16.47 5.13
CA THR A 134 8.71 15.43 5.95
C THR A 134 7.27 15.75 6.33
N ALA A 135 6.91 17.02 6.53
CA ALA A 135 5.53 17.43 6.76
C ALA A 135 4.64 17.19 5.52
N ASN A 136 5.11 17.55 4.32
CA ASN A 136 4.39 17.30 3.09
C ASN A 136 4.24 15.79 2.79
N ILE A 137 5.27 14.98 3.10
CA ILE A 137 5.16 13.51 3.03
C ILE A 137 4.08 13.03 4.00
N GLY A 138 4.06 13.51 5.25
CA GLY A 138 3.03 13.14 6.24
C GLY A 138 1.61 13.43 5.73
N VAL A 139 1.38 14.64 5.20
CA VAL A 139 0.08 15.03 4.62
C VAL A 139 -0.32 14.08 3.48
N LEU A 140 0.60 13.73 2.58
CA LEU A 140 0.33 12.78 1.50
C LEU A 140 -0.07 11.40 2.05
N LEU A 141 0.64 10.89 3.05
CA LEU A 141 0.35 9.59 3.65
C LEU A 141 -0.98 9.59 4.42
N ASP A 142 -1.33 10.70 5.07
CA ASP A 142 -2.64 10.87 5.73
C ASP A 142 -3.79 10.85 4.72
N TYR A 143 -3.61 11.45 3.54
CA TYR A 143 -4.60 11.32 2.46
C TYR A 143 -4.72 9.88 1.97
N CYS A 144 -3.61 9.16 1.80
CA CYS A 144 -3.66 7.74 1.45
C CYS A 144 -4.44 6.94 2.50
N LEU A 145 -4.20 7.18 3.80
CA LEU A 145 -4.91 6.51 4.88
C LEU A 145 -6.43 6.79 4.82
N ARG A 146 -6.81 8.07 4.64
CA ARG A 146 -8.22 8.48 4.46
C ARG A 146 -8.88 7.76 3.28
N PHE A 147 -8.18 7.65 2.16
CA PHE A 147 -8.71 7.03 0.94
C PHE A 147 -8.81 5.51 1.07
N TYR A 148 -7.90 4.86 1.79
CA TYR A 148 -8.07 3.46 2.19
C TYR A 148 -9.29 3.26 3.08
N ASP A 149 -9.51 4.15 4.05
CA ASP A 149 -10.71 4.10 4.90
C ASP A 149 -12.00 4.21 4.08
N ARG A 150 -12.05 5.13 3.12
CA ARG A 150 -13.16 5.23 2.15
C ARG A 150 -13.29 3.95 1.33
N GLN A 151 -12.18 3.36 0.84
CA GLN A 151 -12.18 2.14 0.04
C GLN A 151 -12.74 0.95 0.84
N PHE A 152 -12.41 0.80 2.10
CA PHE A 152 -12.99 -0.22 2.97
C PHE A 152 -14.51 -0.07 3.11
N VAL A 153 -15.00 1.15 3.20
CA VAL A 153 -16.45 1.42 3.28
C VAL A 153 -17.15 1.16 1.94
N THR A 154 -16.57 1.59 0.83
CA THR A 154 -17.23 1.48 -0.49
C THR A 154 -17.23 0.06 -1.06
N ARG A 155 -16.32 -0.82 -0.61
CA ARG A 155 -16.26 -2.24 -0.99
C ARG A 155 -17.08 -3.15 -0.07
N ASN A 156 -18.10 -2.61 0.59
CA ASN A 156 -18.91 -3.34 1.60
C ASN A 156 -19.37 -4.72 1.14
N GLN A 157 -19.84 -4.89 -0.08
CA GLN A 157 -20.35 -6.19 -0.54
C GLN A 157 -19.24 -7.24 -0.61
N GLN A 158 -18.08 -6.89 -1.19
CA GLN A 158 -16.93 -7.79 -1.26
C GLN A 158 -16.34 -8.07 0.14
N ASN A 159 -16.31 -7.06 0.99
CA ASN A 159 -15.83 -7.22 2.36
C ASN A 159 -16.78 -8.11 3.18
N ASN A 160 -18.10 -7.99 3.00
CA ASN A 160 -19.07 -8.84 3.68
C ASN A 160 -18.92 -10.32 3.26
N ASP A 161 -18.63 -10.60 1.98
CA ASP A 161 -18.36 -11.97 1.52
C ASP A 161 -17.08 -12.54 2.18
N ILE A 162 -16.06 -11.72 2.34
CA ILE A 162 -14.82 -12.11 3.03
C ILE A 162 -15.08 -12.34 4.51
N ILE A 163 -15.88 -11.48 5.16
CA ILE A 163 -16.24 -11.62 6.58
C ILE A 163 -17.05 -12.89 6.79
N ALA A 164 -18.07 -13.14 5.97
CA ALA A 164 -18.87 -14.36 6.06
C ALA A 164 -18.03 -15.63 5.85
N ARG A 165 -17.01 -15.56 4.97
CA ARG A 165 -16.05 -16.64 4.82
C ARG A 165 -15.15 -16.80 6.03
N PHE A 166 -14.70 -15.70 6.61
CA PHE A 166 -13.89 -15.71 7.84
C PHE A 166 -14.67 -16.30 9.01
N GLU A 167 -15.94 -15.91 9.20
CA GLU A 167 -16.79 -16.45 10.26
C GLU A 167 -16.94 -17.98 10.14
N ARG A 168 -17.20 -18.49 8.93
CA ARG A 168 -17.24 -19.96 8.70
C ARG A 168 -15.90 -20.63 9.04
N LEU A 169 -14.79 -20.03 8.60
CA LEU A 169 -13.46 -20.58 8.89
C LEU A 169 -13.14 -20.56 10.39
N LEU A 170 -13.68 -19.58 11.12
CA LEU A 170 -13.55 -19.47 12.56
C LEU A 170 -14.34 -20.59 13.26
N ASP A 171 -15.60 -20.80 12.86
CA ASP A 171 -16.44 -21.88 13.37
C ASP A 171 -15.83 -23.25 13.08
N GLU A 172 -15.41 -23.50 11.82
CA GLU A 172 -14.72 -24.74 11.44
C GLU A 172 -13.44 -24.99 12.24
N TYR A 173 -12.70 -23.94 12.59
CA TYR A 173 -11.47 -24.06 13.37
C TYR A 173 -11.81 -24.53 14.80
N PHE A 174 -12.77 -23.88 15.46
CA PHE A 174 -13.11 -24.14 16.86
C PHE A 174 -13.96 -25.39 17.06
N ASP A 175 -14.76 -25.79 16.08
CA ASP A 175 -15.52 -27.04 16.11
C ASP A 175 -14.67 -28.27 15.78
N GLY A 176 -13.48 -28.05 15.21
CA GLY A 176 -12.54 -29.11 14.82
C GLY A 176 -11.50 -29.45 15.91
N PRO A 177 -10.56 -30.37 15.58
CA PRO A 177 -9.49 -30.75 16.51
C PRO A 177 -8.33 -29.74 16.56
N LEU A 178 -8.31 -28.73 15.69
CA LEU A 178 -7.20 -27.78 15.54
C LEU A 178 -6.88 -26.97 16.79
N PRO A 179 -7.86 -26.49 17.59
CA PRO A 179 -7.55 -25.75 18.83
C PRO A 179 -6.76 -26.56 19.85
N GLN A 180 -6.97 -27.88 19.87
CA GLN A 180 -6.25 -28.77 20.78
C GLN A 180 -4.85 -29.11 20.28
N GLN A 181 -4.64 -29.10 18.96
CA GLN A 181 -3.38 -29.48 18.33
C GLN A 181 -2.45 -28.28 18.12
N GLU A 182 -2.98 -27.14 17.69
CA GLU A 182 -2.24 -25.96 17.26
C GLU A 182 -2.46 -24.71 18.13
N GLY A 183 -3.41 -24.76 19.09
CA GLY A 183 -3.74 -23.64 19.97
C GLY A 183 -4.66 -22.62 19.31
N LEU A 184 -4.53 -21.34 19.70
CA LEU A 184 -5.35 -20.25 19.14
C LEU A 184 -4.87 -19.87 17.74
N PRO A 185 -5.79 -19.66 16.78
CA PRO A 185 -5.43 -19.31 15.42
C PRO A 185 -4.86 -17.89 15.36
N SER A 186 -3.86 -17.68 14.51
CA SER A 186 -3.32 -16.35 14.26
C SER A 186 -4.14 -15.59 13.19
N VAL A 187 -4.07 -14.25 13.21
CA VAL A 187 -4.65 -13.42 12.15
C VAL A 187 -4.12 -13.84 10.77
N LYS A 188 -2.84 -14.20 10.70
CA LYS A 188 -2.20 -14.69 9.47
C LYS A 188 -2.86 -15.96 8.94
N TYR A 189 -3.23 -16.90 9.81
CA TYR A 189 -3.88 -18.15 9.41
C TYR A 189 -5.17 -17.89 8.62
N PHE A 190 -6.01 -16.95 9.07
CA PHE A 190 -7.24 -16.60 8.37
C PHE A 190 -7.00 -15.74 7.15
N ALA A 191 -6.08 -14.78 7.23
CA ALA A 191 -5.71 -13.93 6.10
C ALA A 191 -5.24 -14.76 4.90
N ASP A 192 -4.36 -15.73 5.12
CA ASP A 192 -3.87 -16.65 4.08
C ASP A 192 -5.03 -17.44 3.42
N LYS A 193 -6.04 -17.85 4.21
CA LYS A 193 -7.21 -18.60 3.71
C LYS A 193 -8.18 -17.75 2.89
N VAL A 194 -8.22 -16.45 3.12
CA VAL A 194 -9.03 -15.49 2.35
C VAL A 194 -8.22 -14.75 1.29
N PHE A 195 -6.93 -15.10 1.13
CA PHE A 195 -6.01 -14.53 0.14
C PHE A 195 -5.75 -13.03 0.31
N LEU A 196 -5.61 -12.60 1.56
CA LEU A 196 -5.27 -11.23 1.93
C LEU A 196 -4.00 -11.19 2.78
N SER A 197 -3.31 -10.05 2.78
CA SER A 197 -2.25 -9.80 3.74
C SER A 197 -2.81 -9.69 5.17
N PRO A 198 -2.07 -10.13 6.20
CA PRO A 198 -2.53 -10.05 7.58
C PRO A 198 -2.92 -8.65 8.02
N ASN A 199 -2.19 -7.63 7.56
CA ASN A 199 -2.44 -6.24 7.91
C ASN A 199 -3.70 -5.70 7.24
N TYR A 200 -3.88 -5.92 5.93
CA TYR A 200 -5.10 -5.53 5.22
C TYR A 200 -6.33 -6.22 5.81
N PHE A 201 -6.25 -7.53 6.02
CA PHE A 201 -7.33 -8.31 6.64
C PHE A 201 -7.68 -7.77 8.03
N GLY A 202 -6.69 -7.51 8.90
CA GLY A 202 -6.91 -6.96 10.23
C GLY A 202 -7.55 -5.57 10.21
N ASP A 203 -7.09 -4.69 9.31
CA ASP A 203 -7.65 -3.35 9.15
C ASP A 203 -9.07 -3.39 8.59
N MET A 204 -9.35 -4.27 7.61
CA MET A 204 -10.68 -4.49 7.07
C MET A 204 -11.66 -4.98 8.15
N ILE A 205 -11.31 -6.01 8.92
CA ILE A 205 -12.15 -6.52 10.02
C ILE A 205 -12.43 -5.42 11.03
N ARG A 206 -11.39 -4.68 11.48
CA ARG A 206 -11.55 -3.59 12.43
C ARG A 206 -12.49 -2.49 11.94
N LYS A 207 -12.38 -2.11 10.65
CA LYS A 207 -13.24 -1.07 10.05
C LYS A 207 -14.69 -1.51 9.91
N GLN A 208 -14.93 -2.79 9.59
CA GLN A 208 -16.28 -3.32 9.38
C GLN A 208 -16.99 -3.70 10.68
N THR A 209 -16.26 -4.23 11.67
CA THR A 209 -16.86 -4.79 12.88
C THR A 209 -16.62 -3.93 14.12
N GLY A 210 -15.71 -2.98 14.08
CA GLY A 210 -15.24 -2.22 15.24
C GLY A 210 -14.34 -3.03 16.20
N LYS A 211 -14.04 -4.30 15.89
CA LYS A 211 -13.23 -5.23 16.69
C LYS A 211 -11.94 -5.60 15.96
N THR A 212 -10.89 -5.90 16.70
CA THR A 212 -9.65 -6.45 16.13
C THR A 212 -9.86 -7.92 15.74
N ALA A 213 -9.11 -8.39 14.73
CA ALA A 213 -9.12 -9.79 14.31
C ALA A 213 -8.30 -10.73 15.24
N SER A 214 -7.71 -10.17 16.30
CA SER A 214 -6.93 -10.89 17.31
C SER A 214 -7.68 -10.92 18.66
#